data_0d8ca1064f828a0b814e616f548e6d7b
#
_entry.id   0d8ca1064f828a0b814e616f548e6d7b
#
_cell.length_a   1.000
_cell.length_b   1.000
_cell.length_c   1.000
_cell.angle_alpha   90.00
_cell.angle_beta   90.00
_cell.angle_gamma   90.00
#
_symmetry.space_group_name_H-M   'P 1'
#
loop_
_entity.id
_entity.type
_entity.pdbx_description
1 polymer ?
#
loop_
_entity_poly.entity_id
_entity_poly.type
_entity_poly.pdbx_seq_one_letter_code
_entity_poly.pdbx_strand_id
1 'polypeptide(L)'
;MLQKIRDNSQGIGAKIFVWFIIVIFGAWGASSIVSTVINGTPVVSVNGVDIDELAVENNAQVRIQELIESLGPDADLSSINEELVRESALNELIQRELMLQYAESSGMVISSRAIDRGIAQTPDFQIDGVFNGERAQVLINSMGYTPNSYRAALSSQGLISQTSFAYGLSGFVTKT
;
A
#
# COMPACT_ATOMS: atom_id res chain seq x y z
N MET A 1 16.74 9.00 -56.30
CA MET A 1 15.54 8.34 -55.75
C MET A 1 15.44 8.49 -54.21
N LEU A 2 16.51 8.66 -53.48
CA LEU A 2 16.49 8.80 -52.00
C LEU A 2 15.94 10.14 -51.49
N GLN A 3 15.99 11.22 -52.28
CA GLN A 3 15.47 12.53 -51.85
C GLN A 3 13.93 12.59 -51.80
N LYS A 4 13.21 11.84 -52.66
CA LYS A 4 11.74 11.78 -52.65
C LYS A 4 11.14 11.08 -51.41
N ILE A 5 11.92 10.21 -50.74
CA ILE A 5 11.48 9.54 -49.51
C ILE A 5 11.63 10.49 -48.32
N ARG A 6 12.63 11.35 -48.35
CA ARG A 6 12.91 12.31 -47.25
C ARG A 6 11.90 13.47 -47.25
N ASP A 7 11.44 13.93 -48.37
CA ASP A 7 10.47 15.03 -48.49
C ASP A 7 9.04 14.60 -48.11
N ASN A 8 8.73 13.30 -48.27
CA ASN A 8 7.40 12.76 -47.96
C ASN A 8 7.23 12.39 -46.50
N SER A 9 8.33 12.31 -45.71
CA SER A 9 8.27 12.07 -44.26
C SER A 9 7.93 13.33 -43.44
N GLN A 10 7.94 14.51 -44.05
CA GLN A 10 7.52 15.78 -43.45
C GLN A 10 6.10 16.21 -43.87
N GLY A 11 5.41 15.40 -44.69
CA GLY A 11 4.03 15.67 -45.12
C GLY A 11 3.02 15.55 -43.97
N ILE A 12 1.90 16.25 -44.12
CA ILE A 12 0.75 16.20 -43.19
C ILE A 12 0.32 14.75 -42.91
N GLY A 13 0.41 13.85 -43.91
CA GLY A 13 0.10 12.42 -43.75
C GLY A 13 1.00 11.69 -42.75
N ALA A 14 2.30 11.98 -42.75
CA ALA A 14 3.23 11.38 -41.77
C ALA A 14 2.95 11.89 -40.37
N LYS A 15 2.61 13.16 -40.17
CA LYS A 15 2.22 13.73 -38.89
C LYS A 15 0.91 13.13 -38.37
N ILE A 16 -0.08 12.94 -39.23
CA ILE A 16 -1.35 12.27 -38.87
C ILE A 16 -1.10 10.81 -38.49
N PHE A 17 -0.25 10.09 -39.21
CA PHE A 17 0.08 8.70 -38.93
C PHE A 17 0.83 8.55 -37.57
N VAL A 18 1.79 9.41 -37.32
CA VAL A 18 2.50 9.46 -36.01
C VAL A 18 1.53 9.81 -34.89
N TRP A 19 0.63 10.77 -35.11
CA TRP A 19 -0.38 11.15 -34.12
C TRP A 19 -1.36 10.00 -33.83
N PHE A 20 -1.76 9.26 -34.86
CA PHE A 20 -2.63 8.08 -34.74
C PHE A 20 -1.95 6.95 -33.98
N ILE A 21 -0.65 6.71 -34.21
CA ILE A 21 0.13 5.76 -33.39
C ILE A 21 0.22 6.21 -31.94
N ILE A 22 0.50 7.50 -31.68
CA ILE A 22 0.58 8.04 -30.32
C ILE A 22 -0.77 7.89 -29.60
N VAL A 23 -1.89 8.13 -30.27
CA VAL A 23 -3.22 7.98 -29.67
C VAL A 23 -3.54 6.51 -29.37
N ILE A 24 -3.23 5.58 -30.28
CA ILE A 24 -3.46 4.15 -30.08
C ILE A 24 -2.57 3.61 -28.95
N PHE A 25 -1.27 3.91 -28.98
CA PHE A 25 -0.35 3.47 -27.95
C PHE A 25 -0.54 4.21 -26.62
N GLY A 26 -0.96 5.49 -26.66
CA GLY A 26 -1.27 6.26 -25.46
C GLY A 26 -2.56 5.81 -24.77
N ALA A 27 -3.57 5.42 -25.55
CA ALA A 27 -4.84 4.93 -24.97
C ALA A 27 -4.76 3.48 -24.45
N TRP A 28 -3.92 2.62 -25.06
CA TRP A 28 -3.78 1.22 -24.65
C TRP A 28 -2.52 0.94 -23.82
N GLY A 29 -1.43 1.65 -24.07
CA GLY A 29 -0.15 1.38 -23.43
C GLY A 29 -0.01 2.05 -22.06
N ALA A 30 -0.64 3.20 -21.83
CA ALA A 30 -0.46 3.95 -20.59
C ALA A 30 -1.13 3.26 -19.40
N SER A 31 -2.31 2.65 -19.57
CA SER A 31 -3.01 2.01 -18.44
C SER A 31 -2.35 0.73 -17.96
N SER A 32 -1.76 -0.09 -18.82
CA SER A 32 -1.13 -1.34 -18.40
C SER A 32 0.32 -1.15 -17.94
N ILE A 33 1.06 -0.21 -18.54
CA ILE A 33 2.45 0.06 -18.10
C ILE A 33 2.46 0.83 -16.77
N VAL A 34 1.55 1.79 -16.60
CA VAL A 34 1.43 2.57 -15.36
C VAL A 34 0.98 1.68 -14.21
N SER A 35 0.02 0.78 -14.39
CA SER A 35 -0.39 -0.16 -13.36
C SER A 35 0.70 -1.16 -12.99
N THR A 36 1.45 -1.70 -13.94
CA THR A 36 2.51 -2.68 -13.66
C THR A 36 3.75 -2.05 -13.02
N VAL A 37 4.06 -0.79 -13.35
CA VAL A 37 5.23 -0.08 -12.79
C VAL A 37 4.93 0.53 -11.41
N ILE A 38 3.67 0.91 -11.15
CA ILE A 38 3.28 1.53 -9.88
C ILE A 38 2.82 0.50 -8.85
N ASN A 39 2.13 -0.57 -9.28
CA ASN A 39 1.50 -1.53 -8.37
C ASN A 39 2.26 -2.87 -8.24
N GLY A 40 3.38 -3.05 -8.94
CA GLY A 40 4.13 -4.31 -8.90
C GLY A 40 3.43 -5.48 -9.60
N THR A 41 3.98 -6.68 -9.45
CA THR A 41 3.37 -7.92 -9.95
C THR A 41 2.44 -8.48 -8.86
N PRO A 42 1.16 -8.74 -9.12
CA PRO A 42 0.27 -9.32 -8.12
C PRO A 42 0.70 -10.76 -7.80
N VAL A 43 0.82 -11.07 -6.52
CA VAL A 43 1.11 -12.42 -6.01
C VAL A 43 -0.18 -13.20 -5.83
N VAL A 44 -1.19 -12.53 -5.29
CA VAL A 44 -2.51 -13.10 -5.03
C VAL A 44 -3.57 -12.01 -5.11
N SER A 45 -4.79 -12.40 -5.48
CA SER A 45 -5.96 -11.51 -5.46
C SER A 45 -6.98 -12.00 -4.44
N VAL A 46 -7.42 -11.09 -3.57
CA VAL A 46 -8.41 -11.35 -2.51
C VAL A 46 -9.71 -10.64 -2.87
N ASN A 47 -10.69 -11.38 -3.39
CA ASN A 47 -11.97 -10.85 -3.84
C ASN A 47 -11.86 -9.69 -4.85
N GLY A 48 -10.82 -9.73 -5.72
CA GLY A 48 -10.59 -8.71 -6.73
C GLY A 48 -9.66 -7.56 -6.31
N VAL A 49 -9.15 -7.58 -5.07
CA VAL A 49 -8.08 -6.69 -4.62
C VAL A 49 -6.75 -7.42 -4.69
N ASP A 50 -5.82 -6.89 -5.45
CA ASP A 50 -4.52 -7.50 -5.69
C ASP A 50 -3.55 -7.17 -4.55
N ILE A 51 -2.81 -8.19 -4.09
CA ILE A 51 -1.68 -8.04 -3.17
C ILE A 51 -0.41 -8.16 -3.99
N ASP A 52 0.37 -7.08 -4.03
CA ASP A 52 1.57 -6.98 -4.84
C ASP A 52 2.78 -7.64 -4.18
N GLU A 53 3.71 -8.15 -4.99
CA GLU A 53 4.99 -8.69 -4.56
C GLU A 53 5.75 -7.71 -3.66
N LEU A 54 5.76 -6.42 -4.02
CA LEU A 54 6.42 -5.38 -3.24
C LEU A 54 5.83 -5.23 -1.83
N ALA A 55 4.50 -5.36 -1.70
CA ALA A 55 3.84 -5.30 -0.40
C ALA A 55 4.22 -6.50 0.49
N VAL A 56 4.32 -7.70 -0.11
CA VAL A 56 4.76 -8.91 0.60
C VAL A 56 6.20 -8.78 1.06
N GLU A 57 7.10 -8.33 0.16
CA GLU A 57 8.51 -8.15 0.46
C GLU A 57 8.74 -7.12 1.57
N ASN A 58 8.08 -5.96 1.48
CA ASN A 58 8.16 -4.93 2.52
C ASN A 58 7.66 -5.44 3.89
N ASN A 59 6.57 -6.19 3.91
CA ASN A 59 6.04 -6.77 5.16
C ASN A 59 7.01 -7.84 5.71
N ALA A 60 7.59 -8.67 4.84
CA ALA A 60 8.58 -9.68 5.23
C ALA A 60 9.83 -9.03 5.83
N GLN A 61 10.33 -7.94 5.23
CA GLN A 61 11.48 -7.20 5.76
C GLN A 61 11.22 -6.61 7.13
N VAL A 62 10.03 -6.02 7.35
CA VAL A 62 9.63 -5.52 8.67
C VAL A 62 9.63 -6.65 9.70
N ARG A 63 9.08 -7.82 9.35
CA ARG A 63 9.07 -8.98 10.25
C ARG A 63 10.47 -9.51 10.57
N ILE A 64 11.34 -9.56 9.58
CA ILE A 64 12.75 -9.93 9.80
C ILE A 64 13.39 -8.95 10.80
N GLN A 65 13.17 -7.66 10.61
CA GLN A 65 13.69 -6.65 11.52
C GLN A 65 13.15 -6.82 12.95
N GLU A 66 11.85 -7.06 13.12
CA GLU A 66 11.23 -7.35 14.42
C GLU A 66 11.81 -8.61 15.07
N LEU A 67 12.04 -9.67 14.28
CA LEU A 67 12.68 -10.90 14.75
C LEU A 67 14.11 -10.63 15.24
N ILE A 68 14.90 -9.90 14.46
CA ILE A 68 16.27 -9.51 14.83
C ILE A 68 16.27 -8.72 16.14
N GLU A 69 15.38 -7.75 16.27
CA GLU A 69 15.26 -6.95 17.50
C GLU A 69 14.83 -7.79 18.70
N SER A 70 13.93 -8.75 18.49
CA SER A 70 13.46 -9.64 19.57
C SER A 70 14.48 -10.66 20.03
N LEU A 71 15.32 -11.14 19.12
CA LEU A 71 16.35 -12.14 19.39
C LEU A 71 17.62 -11.53 20.03
N GLY A 72 17.82 -10.22 19.84
CA GLY A 72 18.94 -9.48 20.41
C GLY A 72 20.23 -9.57 19.55
N PRO A 73 21.31 -8.88 20.00
CA PRO A 73 22.52 -8.68 19.19
C PRO A 73 23.34 -9.93 18.93
N ASP A 74 23.16 -11.00 19.71
CA ASP A 74 23.90 -12.27 19.59
C ASP A 74 23.14 -13.34 18.80
N ALA A 75 22.05 -12.94 18.11
CA ALA A 75 21.20 -13.86 17.36
C ALA A 75 21.92 -14.46 16.13
N ASP A 76 21.74 -15.76 15.94
CA ASP A 76 22.15 -16.42 14.71
C ASP A 76 21.12 -16.15 13.60
N LEU A 77 21.40 -15.12 12.80
CA LEU A 77 20.53 -14.71 11.68
C LEU A 77 20.44 -15.78 10.60
N SER A 78 21.38 -16.72 10.53
CA SER A 78 21.33 -17.83 9.56
C SER A 78 20.22 -18.84 9.84
N SER A 79 19.63 -18.79 11.05
CA SER A 79 18.48 -19.60 11.43
C SER A 79 17.13 -19.06 10.94
N ILE A 80 17.10 -17.81 10.46
CA ILE A 80 15.87 -17.18 9.93
C ILE A 80 15.59 -17.77 8.56
N ASN A 81 14.48 -18.48 8.43
CA ASN A 81 14.00 -18.97 7.14
C ASN A 81 13.19 -17.87 6.44
N GLU A 82 13.82 -17.16 5.50
CA GLU A 82 13.21 -16.05 4.77
C GLU A 82 11.93 -16.46 4.02
N GLU A 83 11.88 -17.69 3.48
CA GLU A 83 10.69 -18.19 2.78
C GLU A 83 9.49 -18.34 3.73
N LEU A 84 9.70 -18.86 4.94
CA LEU A 84 8.64 -18.94 5.95
C LEU A 84 8.18 -17.55 6.43
N VAL A 85 9.12 -16.60 6.53
CA VAL A 85 8.76 -15.22 6.88
C VAL A 85 7.93 -14.59 5.78
N ARG A 86 8.32 -14.80 4.51
CA ARG A 86 7.59 -14.31 3.34
C ARG A 86 6.18 -14.91 3.24
N GLU A 87 6.04 -16.22 3.46
CA GLU A 87 4.73 -16.89 3.50
C GLU A 87 3.86 -16.33 4.64
N SER A 88 4.44 -16.12 5.82
CA SER A 88 3.74 -15.50 6.95
C SER A 88 3.31 -14.08 6.64
N ALA A 89 4.15 -13.28 5.98
CA ALA A 89 3.85 -11.92 5.55
C ALA A 89 2.69 -11.89 4.55
N LEU A 90 2.70 -12.79 3.56
CA LEU A 90 1.61 -12.93 2.60
C LEU A 90 0.28 -13.30 3.29
N ASN A 91 0.31 -14.27 4.18
CA ASN A 91 -0.89 -14.70 4.93
C ASN A 91 -1.46 -13.56 5.79
N GLU A 92 -0.60 -12.75 6.40
CA GLU A 92 -1.03 -11.57 7.15
C GLU A 92 -1.71 -10.53 6.28
N LEU A 93 -1.13 -10.23 5.10
CA LEU A 93 -1.72 -9.30 4.14
C LEU A 93 -3.09 -9.78 3.65
N ILE A 94 -3.23 -11.08 3.38
CA ILE A 94 -4.52 -11.69 3.01
C ILE A 94 -5.54 -11.53 4.15
N GLN A 95 -5.17 -11.85 5.39
CA GLN A 95 -6.07 -11.72 6.54
C GLN A 95 -6.45 -10.26 6.79
N ARG A 96 -5.49 -9.35 6.66
CA ARG A 96 -5.71 -7.90 6.78
C ARG A 96 -6.73 -7.41 5.74
N GLU A 97 -6.58 -7.82 4.49
CA GLU A 97 -7.50 -7.46 3.41
C GLU A 97 -8.90 -8.03 3.65
N LEU A 98 -9.02 -9.30 4.05
CA LEU A 98 -10.30 -9.91 4.39
C LEU A 98 -11.01 -9.18 5.55
N MET A 99 -10.28 -8.79 6.59
CA MET A 99 -10.83 -8.04 7.71
C MET A 99 -11.31 -6.65 7.27
N LEU A 100 -10.58 -5.99 6.39
CA LEU A 100 -10.95 -4.68 5.87
C LEU A 100 -12.22 -4.76 5.03
N GLN A 101 -12.29 -5.70 4.09
CA GLN A 101 -13.49 -5.93 3.27
C GLN A 101 -14.71 -6.32 4.12
N TYR A 102 -14.52 -7.13 5.16
CA TYR A 102 -15.59 -7.45 6.09
C TYR A 102 -16.08 -6.21 6.85
N ALA A 103 -15.17 -5.38 7.35
CA ALA A 103 -15.53 -4.14 8.03
C ALA A 103 -16.34 -3.21 7.13
N GLU A 104 -15.88 -3.01 5.90
CA GLU A 104 -16.54 -2.18 4.88
C GLU A 104 -17.92 -2.74 4.50
N SER A 105 -18.02 -4.04 4.23
CA SER A 105 -19.30 -4.69 3.91
C SER A 105 -20.29 -4.66 5.07
N SER A 106 -19.80 -4.60 6.31
CA SER A 106 -20.60 -4.45 7.52
C SER A 106 -20.98 -3.00 7.81
N GLY A 107 -20.61 -2.05 6.93
CA GLY A 107 -20.90 -0.62 7.10
C GLY A 107 -20.09 0.06 8.21
N MET A 108 -18.99 -0.55 8.66
CA MET A 108 -18.10 0.08 9.64
C MET A 108 -17.37 1.26 8.99
N VAL A 109 -17.27 2.36 9.72
CA VAL A 109 -16.56 3.56 9.26
C VAL A 109 -15.80 4.21 10.41
N ILE A 110 -14.63 4.73 10.11
CA ILE A 110 -13.89 5.60 11.03
C ILE A 110 -14.19 7.04 10.67
N SER A 111 -14.67 7.82 11.62
CA SER A 111 -14.95 9.23 11.35
C SER A 111 -13.65 10.02 11.10
N SER A 112 -13.67 10.93 10.13
CA SER A 112 -12.52 11.80 9.84
C SER A 112 -12.04 12.55 11.08
N ARG A 113 -12.97 12.94 11.97
CA ARG A 113 -12.65 13.60 13.22
C ARG A 113 -11.86 12.71 14.20
N ALA A 114 -12.11 11.38 14.20
CA ALA A 114 -11.35 10.45 15.01
C ALA A 114 -9.93 10.30 14.47
N ILE A 115 -9.76 10.23 13.16
CA ILE A 115 -8.45 10.19 12.48
C ILE A 115 -7.67 11.47 12.79
N ASP A 116 -8.30 12.64 12.62
CA ASP A 116 -7.65 13.93 12.89
C ASP A 116 -7.19 14.06 14.34
N ARG A 117 -8.01 13.58 15.27
CA ARG A 117 -7.66 13.55 16.70
C ARG A 117 -6.48 12.61 16.94
N GLY A 118 -6.46 11.43 16.35
CA GLY A 118 -5.34 10.48 16.45
C GLY A 118 -4.04 11.11 15.97
N ILE A 119 -4.07 11.75 14.80
CA ILE A 119 -2.92 12.46 14.23
C ILE A 119 -2.45 13.56 15.18
N ALA A 120 -3.36 14.39 15.67
CA ALA A 120 -3.02 15.50 16.56
C ALA A 120 -2.47 15.06 17.92
N GLN A 121 -2.85 13.86 18.39
CA GLN A 121 -2.38 13.28 19.65
C GLN A 121 -1.08 12.50 19.52
N THR A 122 -0.57 12.26 18.31
CA THR A 122 0.70 11.57 18.09
C THR A 122 1.85 12.45 18.61
N PRO A 123 2.62 11.99 19.61
CA PRO A 123 3.66 12.82 20.24
C PRO A 123 4.72 13.32 19.26
N ASP A 124 5.11 12.47 18.28
CA ASP A 124 6.11 12.83 17.28
C ASP A 124 5.70 14.00 16.38
N PHE A 125 4.40 14.25 16.25
CA PHE A 125 3.84 15.36 15.47
C PHE A 125 3.65 16.63 16.31
N GLN A 126 4.10 16.63 17.58
CA GLN A 126 3.94 17.74 18.48
C GLN A 126 5.27 18.45 18.74
N ILE A 127 5.19 19.73 19.05
CA ILE A 127 6.26 20.56 19.62
C ILE A 127 5.69 21.13 20.91
N ASP A 128 6.38 20.92 22.03
CA ASP A 128 5.94 21.35 23.37
C ASP A 128 4.51 20.90 23.74
N GLY A 129 4.13 19.69 23.30
CA GLY A 129 2.80 19.11 23.54
C GLY A 129 1.70 19.65 22.66
N VAL A 130 1.99 20.50 21.69
CA VAL A 130 1.05 21.08 20.72
C VAL A 130 1.29 20.51 19.33
N PHE A 131 0.23 20.11 18.65
CA PHE A 131 0.32 19.61 17.27
C PHE A 131 0.95 20.65 16.34
N ASN A 132 1.95 20.19 15.57
CA ASN A 132 2.61 21.01 14.55
C ASN A 132 2.44 20.37 13.18
N GLY A 133 1.70 21.05 12.30
CA GLY A 133 1.36 20.53 10.97
C GLY A 133 2.56 20.38 10.04
N GLU A 134 3.55 21.30 10.11
CA GLU A 134 4.76 21.23 9.29
C GLU A 134 5.62 20.03 9.71
N ARG A 135 5.81 19.83 11.02
CA ARG A 135 6.52 18.67 11.56
C ARG A 135 5.84 17.37 11.17
N ALA A 136 4.52 17.31 11.32
CA ALA A 136 3.74 16.14 10.92
C ALA A 136 3.91 15.83 9.43
N GLN A 137 3.83 16.85 8.57
CA GLN A 137 4.00 16.66 7.13
C GLN A 137 5.40 16.15 6.77
N VAL A 138 6.45 16.69 7.37
CA VAL A 138 7.84 16.25 7.14
C VAL A 138 8.00 14.78 7.55
N LEU A 139 7.51 14.39 8.73
CA LEU A 139 7.61 13.02 9.23
C LEU A 139 6.77 12.05 8.41
N ILE A 140 5.53 12.40 8.04
CA ILE A 140 4.68 11.59 7.18
C ILE A 140 5.34 11.36 5.82
N ASN A 141 5.93 12.41 5.23
CA ASN A 141 6.65 12.28 3.96
C ASN A 141 7.92 11.41 4.09
N SER A 142 8.64 11.50 5.21
CA SER A 142 9.82 10.65 5.45
C SER A 142 9.48 9.17 5.60
N MET A 143 8.25 8.84 6.03
CA MET A 143 7.70 7.49 6.07
C MET A 143 7.18 7.01 4.70
N GLY A 144 7.31 7.81 3.64
CA GLY A 144 6.85 7.46 2.29
C GLY A 144 5.35 7.71 2.04
N TYR A 145 4.66 8.38 2.96
CA TYR A 145 3.24 8.72 2.80
C TYR A 145 3.03 10.16 2.36
N THR A 146 1.94 10.40 1.67
CA THR A 146 1.32 11.73 1.61
C THR A 146 0.38 11.91 2.80
N PRO A 147 0.00 13.13 3.19
CA PRO A 147 -1.01 13.33 4.25
C PRO A 147 -2.32 12.57 4.01
N ASN A 148 -2.77 12.48 2.76
CA ASN A 148 -4.00 11.76 2.41
C ASN A 148 -3.83 10.24 2.49
N SER A 149 -2.73 9.68 1.99
CA SER A 149 -2.48 8.24 2.07
C SER A 149 -2.22 7.79 3.51
N TYR A 150 -1.60 8.64 4.34
CA TYR A 150 -1.44 8.38 5.77
C TYR A 150 -2.80 8.32 6.50
N ARG A 151 -3.71 9.25 6.19
CA ARG A 151 -5.09 9.23 6.73
C ARG A 151 -5.85 7.98 6.31
N ALA A 152 -5.71 7.56 5.05
CA ALA A 152 -6.31 6.32 4.56
C ALA A 152 -5.74 5.09 5.29
N ALA A 153 -4.43 5.01 5.50
CA ALA A 153 -3.78 3.95 6.26
C ALA A 153 -4.29 3.89 7.70
N LEU A 154 -4.43 5.03 8.38
CA LEU A 154 -4.99 5.10 9.73
C LEU A 154 -6.46 4.66 9.77
N SER A 155 -7.25 5.02 8.76
CA SER A 155 -8.64 4.57 8.65
C SER A 155 -8.73 3.05 8.51
N SER A 156 -7.97 2.47 7.60
CA SER A 156 -7.89 1.01 7.41
C SER A 156 -7.43 0.30 8.69
N GLN A 157 -6.40 0.80 9.34
CA GLN A 157 -5.90 0.25 10.60
C GLN A 157 -6.96 0.32 11.72
N GLY A 158 -7.69 1.44 11.80
CA GLY A 158 -8.78 1.61 12.75
C GLY A 158 -9.94 0.65 12.51
N LEU A 159 -10.32 0.42 11.23
CA LEU A 159 -11.35 -0.56 10.87
C LEU A 159 -10.94 -1.98 11.25
N ILE A 160 -9.71 -2.38 10.96
CA ILE A 160 -9.18 -3.70 11.33
C ILE A 160 -9.20 -3.88 12.85
N SER A 161 -8.74 -2.86 13.60
CA SER A 161 -8.73 -2.90 15.07
C SER A 161 -10.15 -3.02 15.65
N GLN A 162 -11.12 -2.26 15.12
CA GLN A 162 -12.52 -2.37 15.54
C GLN A 162 -13.10 -3.75 15.23
N THR A 163 -12.80 -4.29 14.06
CA THR A 163 -13.26 -5.62 13.65
C THR A 163 -12.70 -6.70 14.57
N SER A 164 -11.39 -6.68 14.82
CA SER A 164 -10.71 -7.62 15.73
C SER A 164 -11.27 -7.55 17.15
N PHE A 165 -11.53 -6.33 17.64
CA PHE A 165 -12.13 -6.13 18.96
C PHE A 165 -13.56 -6.66 19.03
N ALA A 166 -14.38 -6.41 18.01
CA ALA A 166 -15.74 -6.93 17.94
C ALA A 166 -15.79 -8.46 17.94
N TYR A 167 -14.89 -9.11 17.20
CA TYR A 167 -14.74 -10.56 17.24
C TYR A 167 -14.29 -11.08 18.60
N GLY A 168 -13.31 -10.42 19.23
CA GLY A 168 -12.84 -10.80 20.57
C GLY A 168 -13.94 -10.71 21.62
N LEU A 169 -14.84 -9.71 21.55
CA LEU A 169 -15.98 -9.57 22.46
C LEU A 169 -17.12 -10.56 22.15
N SER A 170 -17.27 -11.02 20.90
CA SER A 170 -18.31 -11.94 20.50
C SER A 170 -18.00 -13.42 20.83
N GLY A 171 -16.79 -13.70 21.32
CA GLY A 171 -16.38 -15.04 21.77
C GLY A 171 -17.10 -15.46 23.03
N PHE A 172 -18.31 -16.01 22.91
CA PHE A 172 -19.01 -16.64 24.05
C PHE A 172 -18.32 -17.95 24.43
N VAL A 173 -17.64 -17.96 25.55
CA VAL A 173 -17.21 -19.22 26.19
C VAL A 173 -18.44 -19.84 26.83
N THR A 174 -19.06 -20.81 26.15
CA THR A 174 -20.04 -21.66 26.80
C THR A 174 -19.29 -22.56 27.78
N LYS A 175 -19.56 -22.41 29.09
CA LYS A 175 -19.10 -23.37 30.08
C LYS A 175 -19.80 -24.70 29.80
N THR A 176 -19.05 -25.70 29.40
CA THR A 176 -19.47 -27.13 29.51
C THR A 176 -19.31 -27.59 30.93
#